data_d2afb40d55a54df454740e603cc8d035
#
_entry.id   d2afb40d55a54df454740e603cc8d035
#
_cell.length_a   1.000
_cell.length_b   1.000
_cell.length_c   1.000
_cell.angle_alpha   90.00
_cell.angle_beta   90.00
_cell.angle_gamma   90.00
#
_symmetry.space_group_name_H-M   'P 1'
#
loop_
_entity.id
_entity.type
_entity.pdbx_description
1 polymer ?
#
loop_
_entity_poly.entity_id
_entity_poly.type
_entity_poly.pdbx_seq_one_letter_code
_entity_poly.pdbx_strand_id
1 'polypeptide(L)'
;MSIVTDIFLPLALAFIMFALGLGLTGSDFLRVIKQPKDFFVGAISQIILLPIVAFILVKIWPISPELAIGVMIIAAAPGGVTSNILTSFAKGDVALSISLTAIISLLSVITVPFILISSLNLLGSESIVQNISLVSMAMSMFLIVTVPVIIGMIFRKFAENTAVKFESFAKKISVVLFIIVLLGAILAEKDNIISYFTDAGFITLVLNILMMVIAFYVAQLLGTGIPQKKCIAIECGLQNGTLAIFVGTTLFGGGAFIIPAAPYSLIMFVTSLVFVFFVRKTNNS
;
A
#
# COMPACT_ATOMS: atom_id res chain seq x y z
N MET A 1 22.49 -7.97 -10.86
CA MET A 1 21.05 -8.30 -10.93
C MET A 1 20.92 -9.77 -10.56
N SER A 2 20.06 -10.08 -9.61
CA SER A 2 19.89 -11.46 -9.14
C SER A 2 18.55 -12.01 -9.65
N ILE A 3 18.48 -13.33 -9.89
CA ILE A 3 17.22 -14.01 -10.26
C ILE A 3 16.10 -13.66 -9.29
N VAL A 4 16.43 -13.38 -8.05
CA VAL A 4 15.46 -13.02 -7.00
C VAL A 4 14.82 -11.65 -7.26
N THR A 5 15.60 -10.64 -7.63
CA THR A 5 15.07 -9.28 -7.87
C THR A 5 14.40 -9.13 -9.24
N ASP A 6 14.94 -9.80 -10.26
CA ASP A 6 14.52 -9.57 -11.65
C ASP A 6 13.37 -10.48 -12.10
N ILE A 7 13.18 -11.62 -11.43
CA ILE A 7 12.16 -12.61 -11.79
C ILE A 7 11.19 -12.87 -10.63
N PHE A 8 11.71 -13.26 -9.45
CA PHE A 8 10.86 -13.70 -8.35
C PHE A 8 9.99 -12.56 -7.80
N LEU A 9 10.57 -11.39 -7.55
CA LEU A 9 9.84 -10.24 -6.98
C LEU A 9 8.69 -9.76 -7.89
N PRO A 10 8.89 -9.53 -9.20
CA PRO A 10 7.79 -9.20 -10.11
C PRO A 10 6.71 -10.27 -10.18
N LEU A 11 7.08 -11.55 -10.23
CA LEU A 11 6.11 -12.65 -10.29
C LEU A 11 5.33 -12.81 -8.97
N ALA A 12 5.99 -12.63 -7.83
CA ALA A 12 5.33 -12.65 -6.53
C ALA A 12 4.30 -11.52 -6.43
N LEU A 13 4.67 -10.30 -6.84
CA LEU A 13 3.74 -9.17 -6.85
C LEU A 13 2.59 -9.41 -7.84
N ALA A 14 2.87 -9.88 -9.04
CA ALA A 14 1.84 -10.20 -10.04
C ALA A 14 0.85 -11.26 -9.52
N PHE A 15 1.34 -12.29 -8.82
CA PHE A 15 0.46 -13.28 -8.20
C PHE A 15 -0.40 -12.68 -7.07
N ILE A 16 0.18 -11.82 -6.22
CA ILE A 16 -0.55 -11.11 -5.16
C ILE A 16 -1.66 -10.25 -5.78
N MET A 17 -1.36 -9.55 -6.88
CA MET A 17 -2.33 -8.72 -7.60
C MET A 17 -3.41 -9.55 -8.31
N PHE A 18 -3.04 -10.70 -8.87
CA PHE A 18 -4.01 -11.66 -9.40
C PHE A 18 -4.95 -12.18 -8.31
N ALA A 19 -4.42 -12.53 -7.13
CA ALA A 19 -5.22 -12.96 -5.99
C ALA A 19 -6.17 -11.86 -5.48
N LEU A 20 -5.75 -10.58 -5.54
CA LEU A 20 -6.63 -9.44 -5.31
C LEU A 20 -7.78 -9.44 -6.32
N GLY A 21 -7.46 -9.56 -7.61
CA GLY A 21 -8.45 -9.57 -8.70
C GLY A 21 -9.48 -10.71 -8.59
N LEU A 22 -9.09 -11.88 -8.09
CA LEU A 22 -10.02 -13.00 -7.82
C LEU A 22 -11.11 -12.63 -6.81
N GLY A 23 -10.82 -11.75 -5.87
CA GLY A 23 -11.78 -11.29 -4.86
C GLY A 23 -12.70 -10.17 -5.35
N LEU A 24 -12.45 -9.58 -6.52
CA LEU A 24 -13.16 -8.41 -7.02
C LEU A 24 -14.30 -8.77 -7.96
N THR A 25 -15.39 -8.01 -7.84
CA THR A 25 -16.57 -8.09 -8.69
C THR A 25 -16.94 -6.71 -9.24
N GLY A 26 -17.78 -6.66 -10.27
CA GLY A 26 -18.27 -5.38 -10.81
C GLY A 26 -19.03 -4.54 -9.77
N SER A 27 -19.64 -5.17 -8.77
CA SER A 27 -20.36 -4.47 -7.70
C SER A 27 -19.44 -3.62 -6.81
N ASP A 28 -18.17 -4.00 -6.66
CA ASP A 28 -17.19 -3.24 -5.87
C ASP A 28 -16.88 -1.88 -6.50
N PHE A 29 -16.89 -1.83 -7.84
CA PHE A 29 -16.73 -0.57 -8.61
C PHE A 29 -18.02 0.27 -8.63
N LEU A 30 -19.19 -0.36 -8.69
CA LEU A 30 -20.47 0.33 -8.63
C LEU A 30 -20.72 1.02 -7.29
N ARG A 31 -20.09 0.55 -6.23
CA ARG A 31 -20.19 1.16 -4.91
C ARG A 31 -19.70 2.60 -4.88
N VAL A 32 -18.66 2.93 -5.67
CA VAL A 32 -18.18 4.31 -5.81
C VAL A 32 -19.29 5.26 -6.24
N ILE A 33 -20.15 4.79 -7.14
CA ILE A 33 -21.30 5.58 -7.63
C ILE A 33 -22.40 5.66 -6.57
N LYS A 34 -22.61 4.59 -5.79
CA LYS A 34 -23.67 4.52 -4.77
C LYS A 34 -23.31 5.26 -3.47
N GLN A 35 -22.04 5.27 -3.09
CA GLN A 35 -21.54 5.91 -1.87
C GLN A 35 -20.28 6.76 -2.18
N PRO A 36 -20.41 7.77 -3.06
CA PRO A 36 -19.26 8.53 -3.55
C PRO A 36 -18.53 9.27 -2.44
N LYS A 37 -19.25 9.82 -1.47
CA LYS A 37 -18.67 10.59 -0.36
C LYS A 37 -17.62 9.78 0.39
N ASP A 38 -17.99 8.61 0.91
CA ASP A 38 -17.11 7.79 1.73
C ASP A 38 -15.91 7.28 0.94
N PHE A 39 -16.14 6.91 -0.33
CA PHE A 39 -15.09 6.50 -1.23
C PHE A 39 -14.09 7.64 -1.50
N PHE A 40 -14.56 8.83 -1.87
CA PHE A 40 -13.66 9.95 -2.17
C PHE A 40 -12.92 10.45 -0.94
N VAL A 41 -13.53 10.43 0.25
CA VAL A 41 -12.83 10.74 1.51
C VAL A 41 -11.67 9.76 1.72
N GLY A 42 -11.90 8.47 1.55
CA GLY A 42 -10.85 7.46 1.66
C GLY A 42 -9.76 7.60 0.59
N ALA A 43 -10.16 7.74 -0.68
CA ALA A 43 -9.24 7.86 -1.80
C ALA A 43 -8.36 9.12 -1.72
N ILE A 44 -8.92 10.27 -1.39
CA ILE A 44 -8.18 11.53 -1.20
C ILE A 44 -7.23 11.40 0.00
N SER A 45 -7.70 10.79 1.10
CA SER A 45 -6.84 10.58 2.28
C SER A 45 -5.63 9.69 1.95
N GLN A 46 -5.80 8.69 1.11
CA GLN A 46 -4.73 7.76 0.76
C GLN A 46 -3.84 8.26 -0.39
N ILE A 47 -4.41 8.81 -1.45
CA ILE A 47 -3.64 9.21 -2.65
C ILE A 47 -3.00 10.59 -2.49
N ILE A 48 -3.60 11.48 -1.71
CA ILE A 48 -3.14 12.88 -1.59
C ILE A 48 -2.63 13.17 -0.19
N LEU A 49 -3.43 12.93 0.84
CA LEU A 49 -3.10 13.34 2.20
C LEU A 49 -1.92 12.55 2.77
N LEU A 50 -1.89 11.24 2.56
CA LEU A 50 -0.79 10.39 3.02
C LEU A 50 0.57 10.79 2.40
N PRO A 51 0.71 10.96 1.06
CA PRO A 51 1.95 11.45 0.49
C PRO A 51 2.34 12.86 0.95
N ILE A 52 1.39 13.77 1.18
CA ILE A 52 1.67 15.10 1.72
C ILE A 52 2.23 15.01 3.14
N VAL A 53 1.61 14.22 4.01
CA VAL A 53 2.09 14.02 5.39
C VAL A 53 3.47 13.37 5.38
N ALA A 54 3.68 12.35 4.54
CA ALA A 54 4.99 11.72 4.37
C ALA A 54 6.04 12.74 3.91
N PHE A 55 5.70 13.57 2.91
CA PHE A 55 6.60 14.61 2.40
C PHE A 55 6.98 15.63 3.49
N ILE A 56 6.02 16.09 4.28
CA ILE A 56 6.29 16.99 5.41
C ILE A 56 7.24 16.33 6.41
N LEU A 57 6.97 15.06 6.75
CA LEU A 57 7.82 14.34 7.69
C LEU A 57 9.24 14.19 7.19
N VAL A 58 9.46 13.78 5.93
CA VAL A 58 10.82 13.62 5.38
C VAL A 58 11.57 14.94 5.23
N LYS A 59 10.87 16.08 5.11
CA LYS A 59 11.49 17.42 5.08
C LYS A 59 12.00 17.88 6.43
N ILE A 60 11.35 17.48 7.52
CA ILE A 60 11.74 17.90 8.88
C ILE A 60 12.59 16.84 9.60
N TRP A 61 12.64 15.61 9.09
CA TRP A 61 13.37 14.51 9.71
C TRP A 61 14.79 14.42 9.17
N PRO A 62 15.80 14.26 10.04
CA PRO A 62 17.19 14.14 9.61
C PRO A 62 17.51 12.72 9.10
N ILE A 63 17.05 12.39 7.89
CA ILE A 63 17.34 11.12 7.20
C ILE A 63 18.00 11.35 5.86
N SER A 64 18.67 10.33 5.33
CA SER A 64 19.30 10.41 4.02
C SER A 64 18.27 10.60 2.90
N PRO A 65 18.65 11.21 1.77
CA PRO A 65 17.76 11.39 0.63
C PRO A 65 17.16 10.06 0.12
N GLU A 66 17.93 8.99 0.12
CA GLU A 66 17.51 7.66 -0.31
C GLU A 66 16.43 7.09 0.61
N LEU A 67 16.58 7.21 1.93
CA LEU A 67 15.58 6.81 2.91
C LEU A 67 14.32 7.69 2.79
N ALA A 68 14.49 9.00 2.56
CA ALA A 68 13.35 9.91 2.33
C ALA A 68 12.53 9.48 1.11
N ILE A 69 13.19 9.13 0.00
CA ILE A 69 12.54 8.59 -1.19
C ILE A 69 11.85 7.26 -0.87
N GLY A 70 12.48 6.37 -0.10
CA GLY A 70 11.88 5.10 0.34
C GLY A 70 10.61 5.31 1.18
N VAL A 71 10.55 6.33 2.04
CA VAL A 71 9.33 6.73 2.76
C VAL A 71 8.26 7.23 1.79
N MET A 72 8.65 8.00 0.76
CA MET A 72 7.70 8.44 -0.27
C MET A 72 7.20 7.29 -1.12
N ILE A 73 8.03 6.27 -1.42
CA ILE A 73 7.60 5.06 -2.15
C ILE A 73 6.51 4.32 -1.38
N ILE A 74 6.68 4.07 -0.07
CA ILE A 74 5.66 3.39 0.72
C ILE A 74 4.39 4.25 0.90
N ALA A 75 4.54 5.58 1.02
CA ALA A 75 3.41 6.49 1.11
C ALA A 75 2.62 6.64 -0.20
N ALA A 76 3.26 6.44 -1.35
CA ALA A 76 2.60 6.44 -2.65
C ALA A 76 1.94 5.10 -3.00
N ALA A 77 2.33 4.01 -2.33
CA ALA A 77 1.78 2.68 -2.58
C ALA A 77 0.27 2.63 -2.24
N PRO A 78 -0.54 1.84 -2.96
CA PRO A 78 -1.94 1.61 -2.62
C PRO A 78 -2.08 0.78 -1.34
N GLY A 79 -3.31 0.68 -0.83
CA GLY A 79 -3.63 -0.18 0.31
C GLY A 79 -3.29 -1.65 0.08
N GLY A 80 -3.03 -2.37 1.16
CA GLY A 80 -2.75 -3.80 1.12
C GLY A 80 -4.03 -4.64 1.23
N VAL A 81 -4.04 -5.83 0.61
CA VAL A 81 -5.20 -6.77 0.63
C VAL A 81 -5.62 -7.15 2.06
N THR A 82 -4.71 -7.09 3.01
CA THR A 82 -4.95 -7.41 4.42
C THR A 82 -5.79 -6.36 5.15
N SER A 83 -5.93 -5.14 4.60
CA SER A 83 -6.78 -4.09 5.17
C SER A 83 -8.24 -4.53 5.30
N ASN A 84 -8.74 -5.31 4.34
CA ASN A 84 -10.11 -5.85 4.35
C ASN A 84 -10.38 -6.72 5.58
N ILE A 85 -9.40 -7.55 5.99
CA ILE A 85 -9.51 -8.43 7.15
C ILE A 85 -9.50 -7.60 8.44
N LEU A 86 -8.59 -6.63 8.55
CA LEU A 86 -8.49 -5.78 9.73
C LEU A 86 -9.69 -4.85 9.85
N THR A 87 -10.22 -4.36 8.73
CA THR A 87 -11.49 -3.61 8.68
C THR A 87 -12.65 -4.46 9.21
N SER A 88 -12.71 -5.74 8.84
CA SER A 88 -13.72 -6.67 9.39
C SER A 88 -13.57 -6.85 10.90
N PHE A 89 -12.34 -7.00 11.40
CA PHE A 89 -12.08 -7.11 12.84
C PHE A 89 -12.44 -5.83 13.61
N ALA A 90 -12.29 -4.66 12.99
CA ALA A 90 -12.71 -3.37 13.56
C ALA A 90 -14.23 -3.16 13.52
N LYS A 91 -15.01 -4.06 12.92
CA LYS A 91 -16.42 -3.85 12.55
C LYS A 91 -16.58 -2.58 11.68
N GLY A 92 -15.65 -2.36 10.76
CA GLY A 92 -15.67 -1.32 9.74
C GLY A 92 -16.44 -1.75 8.49
N ASP A 93 -16.50 -0.85 7.51
CA ASP A 93 -17.15 -1.11 6.21
C ASP A 93 -16.20 -1.87 5.28
N VAL A 94 -16.29 -3.20 5.31
CA VAL A 94 -15.43 -4.10 4.51
C VAL A 94 -15.62 -3.89 3.01
N ALA A 95 -16.84 -3.60 2.57
CA ALA A 95 -17.10 -3.40 1.15
C ALA A 95 -16.51 -2.06 0.65
N LEU A 96 -16.46 -1.03 1.49
CA LEU A 96 -15.71 0.20 1.21
C LEU A 96 -14.21 -0.09 1.14
N SER A 97 -13.67 -0.88 2.06
CA SER A 97 -12.27 -1.31 2.07
C SER A 97 -11.88 -2.01 0.76
N ILE A 98 -12.67 -3.00 0.33
CA ILE A 98 -12.46 -3.72 -0.94
C ILE A 98 -12.47 -2.74 -2.12
N SER A 99 -13.45 -1.83 -2.19
CA SER A 99 -13.56 -0.85 -3.28
C SER A 99 -12.38 0.12 -3.31
N LEU A 100 -11.94 0.63 -2.14
CA LEU A 100 -10.76 1.51 -2.03
C LEU A 100 -9.50 0.79 -2.48
N THR A 101 -9.20 -0.37 -1.88
CA THR A 101 -8.01 -1.16 -2.24
C THR A 101 -7.98 -1.49 -3.73
N ALA A 102 -9.12 -1.92 -4.31
CA ALA A 102 -9.21 -2.28 -5.73
C ALA A 102 -8.93 -1.10 -6.66
N ILE A 103 -9.67 -0.02 -6.47
CA ILE A 103 -9.60 1.13 -7.38
C ILE A 103 -8.29 1.87 -7.23
N ILE A 104 -7.81 2.06 -6.00
CA ILE A 104 -6.54 2.74 -5.76
C ILE A 104 -5.37 1.89 -6.29
N SER A 105 -5.43 0.55 -6.19
CA SER A 105 -4.42 -0.31 -6.82
C SER A 105 -4.38 -0.16 -8.35
N LEU A 106 -5.53 -0.03 -9.01
CA LEU A 106 -5.57 0.23 -10.46
C LEU A 106 -5.07 1.65 -10.79
N LEU A 107 -5.45 2.64 -9.99
CA LEU A 107 -4.99 4.03 -10.16
C LEU A 107 -3.51 4.20 -9.85
N SER A 108 -2.90 3.29 -9.08
CA SER A 108 -1.48 3.37 -8.67
C SER A 108 -0.52 3.40 -9.85
N VAL A 109 -0.90 2.84 -10.99
CA VAL A 109 -0.12 2.92 -12.24
C VAL A 109 0.17 4.37 -12.65
N ILE A 110 -0.73 5.29 -12.32
CA ILE A 110 -0.58 6.72 -12.63
C ILE A 110 -0.15 7.49 -11.38
N THR A 111 -0.78 7.22 -10.24
CA THR A 111 -0.57 8.01 -9.02
C THR A 111 0.81 7.79 -8.41
N VAL A 112 1.33 6.56 -8.40
CA VAL A 112 2.67 6.28 -7.84
C VAL A 112 3.76 6.98 -8.64
N PRO A 113 3.88 6.82 -9.98
CA PRO A 113 4.85 7.56 -10.76
C PRO A 113 4.77 9.07 -10.59
N PHE A 114 3.55 9.62 -10.59
CA PHE A 114 3.34 11.06 -10.43
C PHE A 114 3.81 11.56 -9.05
N ILE A 115 3.43 10.88 -7.97
CA ILE A 115 3.81 11.24 -6.61
C ILE A 115 5.33 11.15 -6.45
N LEU A 116 5.96 10.09 -6.96
CA LEU A 116 7.40 9.87 -6.80
C LEU A 116 8.21 10.91 -7.57
N ILE A 117 7.89 11.17 -8.83
CA ILE A 117 8.61 12.19 -9.61
C ILE A 117 8.42 13.58 -9.00
N SER A 118 7.19 13.91 -8.56
CA SER A 118 6.94 15.19 -7.87
C SER A 118 7.75 15.29 -6.57
N SER A 119 7.84 14.19 -5.82
CA SER A 119 8.63 14.16 -4.57
C SER A 119 10.13 14.29 -4.83
N LEU A 120 10.66 13.62 -5.85
CA LEU A 120 12.07 13.73 -6.24
C LEU A 120 12.45 15.17 -6.61
N ASN A 121 11.63 15.83 -7.44
CA ASN A 121 11.85 17.23 -7.82
C ASN A 121 11.83 18.17 -6.59
N LEU A 122 10.84 17.99 -5.70
CA LEU A 122 10.70 18.82 -4.51
C LEU A 122 11.75 18.53 -3.42
N LEU A 123 12.34 17.34 -3.40
CA LEU A 123 13.43 16.96 -2.50
C LEU A 123 14.80 17.39 -3.02
N GLY A 124 14.89 17.89 -4.25
CA GLY A 124 16.16 18.30 -4.87
C GLY A 124 17.04 17.13 -5.29
N SER A 125 16.46 15.95 -5.54
CA SER A 125 17.16 14.73 -5.96
C SER A 125 17.22 14.60 -7.48
N GLU A 126 17.54 15.68 -8.18
CA GLU A 126 17.50 15.78 -9.65
C GLU A 126 18.41 14.76 -10.36
N SER A 127 19.54 14.41 -9.77
CA SER A 127 20.45 13.39 -10.31
C SER A 127 19.80 12.00 -10.40
N ILE A 128 18.87 11.70 -9.51
CA ILE A 128 18.10 10.45 -9.52
C ILE A 128 17.01 10.50 -10.60
N VAL A 129 16.39 11.68 -10.79
CA VAL A 129 15.28 11.88 -11.75
C VAL A 129 15.75 11.67 -13.19
N GLN A 130 16.97 12.08 -13.54
CA GLN A 130 17.48 12.02 -14.92
C GLN A 130 17.47 10.60 -15.51
N ASN A 131 17.46 9.56 -14.69
CA ASN A 131 17.49 8.16 -15.11
C ASN A 131 16.12 7.46 -15.05
N ILE A 132 15.06 8.14 -14.58
CA ILE A 132 13.74 7.53 -14.37
C ILE A 132 12.73 8.10 -15.37
N SER A 133 12.21 7.22 -16.23
CA SER A 133 11.12 7.55 -17.14
C SER A 133 9.76 7.26 -16.49
N LEU A 134 8.91 8.30 -16.39
CA LEU A 134 7.51 8.17 -15.93
C LEU A 134 6.74 7.12 -16.72
N VAL A 135 6.91 7.09 -18.04
CA VAL A 135 6.24 6.14 -18.92
C VAL A 135 6.72 4.71 -18.66
N SER A 136 8.04 4.51 -18.50
CA SER A 136 8.61 3.19 -18.20
C SER A 136 8.11 2.68 -16.84
N MET A 137 8.06 3.56 -15.82
CA MET A 137 7.53 3.25 -14.50
C MET A 137 6.05 2.83 -14.58
N ALA A 138 5.23 3.66 -15.22
CA ALA A 138 3.80 3.38 -15.40
C ALA A 138 3.57 2.08 -16.17
N MET A 139 4.34 1.81 -17.23
CA MET A 139 4.23 0.58 -18.01
C MET A 139 4.60 -0.67 -17.20
N SER A 140 5.67 -0.62 -16.42
CA SER A 140 6.06 -1.71 -15.53
C SER A 140 4.98 -2.01 -14.48
N MET A 141 4.43 -0.96 -13.87
CA MET A 141 3.33 -1.10 -12.91
C MET A 141 2.05 -1.61 -13.59
N PHE A 142 1.73 -1.14 -14.80
CA PHE A 142 0.59 -1.63 -15.56
C PHE A 142 0.67 -3.14 -15.78
N LEU A 143 1.82 -3.63 -16.25
CA LEU A 143 2.02 -5.06 -16.52
C LEU A 143 1.98 -5.93 -15.26
N ILE A 144 2.49 -5.43 -14.14
CA ILE A 144 2.68 -6.25 -12.93
C ILE A 144 1.55 -6.06 -11.92
N VAL A 145 0.83 -4.94 -11.95
CA VAL A 145 -0.31 -4.66 -11.06
C VAL A 145 -1.63 -4.79 -11.80
N THR A 146 -1.86 -3.98 -12.84
CA THR A 146 -3.18 -3.88 -13.47
C THR A 146 -3.55 -5.13 -14.25
N VAL A 147 -2.63 -5.63 -15.07
CA VAL A 147 -2.90 -6.82 -15.91
C VAL A 147 -3.26 -8.05 -15.06
N PRO A 148 -2.52 -8.42 -14.00
CA PRO A 148 -2.88 -9.54 -13.15
C PRO A 148 -4.22 -9.34 -12.41
N VAL A 149 -4.52 -8.12 -11.94
CA VAL A 149 -5.83 -7.82 -11.32
C VAL A 149 -6.95 -8.07 -12.33
N ILE A 150 -6.83 -7.56 -13.55
CA ILE A 150 -7.84 -7.76 -14.61
C ILE A 150 -7.99 -9.25 -14.94
N ILE A 151 -6.89 -10.00 -15.06
CA ILE A 151 -6.94 -11.46 -15.28
C ILE A 151 -7.69 -12.15 -14.16
N GLY A 152 -7.41 -11.81 -12.90
CA GLY A 152 -8.13 -12.34 -11.74
C GLY A 152 -9.63 -12.05 -11.78
N MET A 153 -10.01 -10.82 -12.11
CA MET A 153 -11.43 -10.43 -12.27
C MET A 153 -12.11 -11.17 -13.42
N ILE A 154 -11.42 -11.33 -14.55
CA ILE A 154 -11.93 -12.09 -15.71
C ILE A 154 -12.15 -13.55 -15.28
N PHE A 155 -11.19 -14.17 -14.61
CA PHE A 155 -11.31 -15.52 -14.09
C PHE A 155 -12.49 -15.64 -13.10
N ARG A 156 -12.66 -14.64 -12.20
CA ARG A 156 -13.82 -14.58 -11.29
C ARG A 156 -15.15 -14.53 -12.06
N LYS A 157 -15.22 -13.73 -13.10
CA LYS A 157 -16.46 -13.55 -13.90
C LYS A 157 -16.87 -14.82 -14.65
N PHE A 158 -15.91 -15.53 -15.26
CA PHE A 158 -16.21 -16.68 -16.12
C PHE A 158 -16.18 -18.04 -15.40
N ALA A 159 -15.51 -18.14 -14.25
CA ALA A 159 -15.36 -19.37 -13.49
C ALA A 159 -15.61 -19.14 -11.98
N GLU A 160 -16.73 -18.51 -11.64
CA GLU A 160 -17.03 -18.02 -10.29
C GLU A 160 -16.83 -19.06 -9.20
N ASN A 161 -17.43 -20.25 -9.36
CA ASN A 161 -17.32 -21.32 -8.37
C ASN A 161 -15.88 -21.78 -8.11
N THR A 162 -15.06 -21.83 -9.16
CA THR A 162 -13.65 -22.19 -9.08
C THR A 162 -12.84 -21.04 -8.48
N ALA A 163 -13.13 -19.81 -8.90
CA ALA A 163 -12.47 -18.60 -8.41
C ALA A 163 -12.69 -18.41 -6.91
N VAL A 164 -13.90 -18.59 -6.39
CA VAL A 164 -14.23 -18.50 -4.95
C VAL A 164 -13.45 -19.51 -4.13
N LYS A 165 -13.39 -20.76 -4.59
CA LYS A 165 -12.62 -21.81 -3.90
C LYS A 165 -11.12 -21.52 -3.92
N PHE A 166 -10.62 -21.05 -5.06
CA PHE A 166 -9.20 -20.75 -5.24
C PHE A 166 -8.76 -19.45 -4.54
N GLU A 167 -9.65 -18.46 -4.39
CA GLU A 167 -9.38 -17.18 -3.75
C GLU A 167 -8.79 -17.33 -2.35
N SER A 168 -9.38 -18.18 -1.51
CA SER A 168 -8.89 -18.41 -0.14
C SER A 168 -7.46 -18.99 -0.14
N PHE A 169 -7.17 -19.91 -1.06
CA PHE A 169 -5.85 -20.49 -1.22
C PHE A 169 -4.86 -19.48 -1.78
N ALA A 170 -5.24 -18.71 -2.81
CA ALA A 170 -4.41 -17.66 -3.41
C ALA A 170 -4.06 -16.57 -2.40
N LYS A 171 -5.00 -16.17 -1.53
CA LYS A 171 -4.73 -15.22 -0.42
C LYS A 171 -3.68 -15.75 0.56
N LYS A 172 -3.72 -17.03 0.91
CA LYS A 172 -2.69 -17.65 1.79
C LYS A 172 -1.32 -17.65 1.12
N ILE A 173 -1.24 -18.02 -0.16
CA ILE A 173 0.01 -17.95 -0.93
C ILE A 173 0.50 -16.50 -0.99
N SER A 174 -0.38 -15.52 -1.22
CA SER A 174 -0.01 -14.10 -1.25
C SER A 174 0.64 -13.64 0.05
N VAL A 175 0.15 -14.09 1.21
CA VAL A 175 0.76 -13.79 2.51
C VAL A 175 2.16 -14.42 2.61
N VAL A 176 2.32 -15.67 2.18
CA VAL A 176 3.62 -16.34 2.17
C VAL A 176 4.61 -15.63 1.24
N LEU A 177 4.17 -15.29 0.02
CA LEU A 177 5.00 -14.55 -0.93
C LEU A 177 5.39 -13.17 -0.39
N PHE A 178 4.46 -12.46 0.25
CA PHE A 178 4.75 -11.19 0.92
C PHE A 178 5.83 -11.35 1.99
N ILE A 179 5.72 -12.38 2.85
CA ILE A 179 6.73 -12.66 3.89
C ILE A 179 8.09 -12.97 3.27
N ILE A 180 8.13 -13.76 2.20
CA ILE A 180 9.39 -14.10 1.50
C ILE A 180 10.02 -12.84 0.89
N VAL A 181 9.23 -12.00 0.24
CA VAL A 181 9.71 -10.72 -0.33
C VAL A 181 10.24 -9.80 0.77
N LEU A 182 9.50 -9.66 1.86
CA LEU A 182 9.89 -8.84 3.00
C LEU A 182 11.20 -9.32 3.63
N LEU A 183 11.30 -10.62 3.89
CA LEU A 183 12.53 -11.22 4.45
C LEU A 183 13.70 -11.10 3.47
N GLY A 184 13.44 -11.27 2.17
CA GLY A 184 14.45 -11.08 1.13
C GLY A 184 15.00 -9.64 1.11
N ALA A 185 14.12 -8.64 1.23
CA ALA A 185 14.52 -7.24 1.31
C ALA A 185 15.35 -6.95 2.58
N ILE A 186 14.95 -7.51 3.73
CA ILE A 186 15.68 -7.41 4.99
C ILE A 186 17.07 -8.04 4.88
N LEU A 187 17.16 -9.26 4.33
CA LEU A 187 18.41 -10.00 4.21
C LEU A 187 19.38 -9.37 3.19
N ALA A 188 18.86 -8.72 2.16
CA ALA A 188 19.68 -8.00 1.18
C ALA A 188 20.49 -6.85 1.81
N GLU A 189 19.97 -6.25 2.89
CA GLU A 189 20.56 -5.10 3.57
C GLU A 189 21.05 -5.44 4.98
N LYS A 190 21.32 -6.72 5.26
CA LYS A 190 21.64 -7.24 6.61
C LYS A 190 22.78 -6.50 7.32
N ASP A 191 23.77 -6.01 6.58
CA ASP A 191 24.96 -5.37 7.15
C ASP A 191 24.67 -3.95 7.67
N ASN A 192 23.62 -3.31 7.14
CA ASN A 192 23.20 -1.95 7.51
C ASN A 192 21.85 -1.91 8.25
N ILE A 193 21.27 -3.08 8.52
CA ILE A 193 19.86 -3.18 8.95
C ILE A 193 19.59 -2.45 10.26
N ILE A 194 20.49 -2.50 11.23
CA ILE A 194 20.30 -1.86 12.55
C ILE A 194 20.23 -0.34 12.38
N SER A 195 21.18 0.26 11.64
CA SER A 195 21.19 1.69 11.37
C SER A 195 19.96 2.12 10.59
N TYR A 196 19.67 1.43 9.50
CA TYR A 196 18.52 1.75 8.65
C TYR A 196 17.18 1.54 9.35
N PHE A 197 17.06 0.51 10.21
CA PHE A 197 15.84 0.29 10.98
C PHE A 197 15.62 1.32 12.07
N THR A 198 16.69 1.84 12.69
CA THR A 198 16.58 2.95 13.64
C THR A 198 16.14 4.22 12.92
N ASP A 199 16.76 4.55 11.80
CA ASP A 199 16.51 5.78 11.07
C ASP A 199 15.13 5.76 10.35
N ALA A 200 14.82 4.67 9.64
CA ALA A 200 13.58 4.53 8.90
C ALA A 200 12.40 4.03 9.76
N GLY A 201 12.67 3.22 10.79
CA GLY A 201 11.62 2.62 11.62
C GLY A 201 10.82 3.65 12.39
N PHE A 202 11.49 4.65 12.97
CA PHE A 202 10.80 5.66 13.75
C PHE A 202 9.95 6.60 12.89
N ILE A 203 10.47 7.09 11.76
CA ILE A 203 9.71 7.95 10.85
C ILE A 203 8.51 7.19 10.26
N THR A 204 8.68 5.90 9.92
CA THR A 204 7.58 5.07 9.39
C THR A 204 6.53 4.76 10.46
N LEU A 205 6.92 4.58 11.71
CA LEU A 205 5.98 4.45 12.84
C LEU A 205 5.16 5.74 13.02
N VAL A 206 5.83 6.88 13.04
CA VAL A 206 5.16 8.19 13.17
C VAL A 206 4.23 8.42 11.99
N LEU A 207 4.66 8.16 10.75
CA LEU A 207 3.83 8.30 9.56
C LEU A 207 2.58 7.42 9.65
N ASN A 208 2.75 6.16 10.02
CA ASN A 208 1.65 5.20 10.10
C ASN A 208 0.60 5.62 11.14
N ILE A 209 1.01 5.90 12.38
CA ILE A 209 0.09 6.32 13.46
C ILE A 209 -0.59 7.64 13.08
N LEU A 210 0.19 8.61 12.62
CA LEU A 210 -0.31 9.95 12.27
C LEU A 210 -1.36 9.85 11.17
N MET A 211 -1.10 9.05 10.13
CA MET A 211 -2.06 8.88 9.03
C MET A 211 -3.33 8.15 9.45
N MET A 212 -3.25 7.12 10.29
CA MET A 212 -4.44 6.45 10.80
C MET A 212 -5.31 7.43 11.62
N VAL A 213 -4.69 8.25 12.46
CA VAL A 213 -5.37 9.26 13.26
C VAL A 213 -5.98 10.35 12.40
N ILE A 214 -5.19 10.95 11.50
CA ILE A 214 -5.65 12.02 10.59
C ILE A 214 -6.81 11.51 9.72
N ALA A 215 -6.67 10.35 9.09
CA ALA A 215 -7.69 9.78 8.22
C ALA A 215 -9.00 9.48 8.99
N PHE A 216 -8.90 9.00 10.23
CA PHE A 216 -10.07 8.80 11.09
C PHE A 216 -10.81 10.10 11.38
N TYR A 217 -10.09 11.16 11.76
CA TYR A 217 -10.71 12.46 12.07
C TYR A 217 -11.17 13.21 10.82
N VAL A 218 -10.46 13.13 9.69
CA VAL A 218 -10.91 13.68 8.40
C VAL A 218 -12.23 13.03 8.00
N ALA A 219 -12.32 11.70 8.08
CA ALA A 219 -13.54 10.98 7.81
C ALA A 219 -14.68 11.41 8.76
N GLN A 220 -14.38 11.60 10.05
CA GLN A 220 -15.35 12.09 11.03
C GLN A 220 -15.83 13.51 10.71
N LEU A 221 -14.94 14.44 10.41
CA LEU A 221 -15.25 15.83 10.10
C LEU A 221 -16.07 15.96 8.81
N LEU A 222 -15.81 15.11 7.84
CA LEU A 222 -16.58 15.05 6.60
C LEU A 222 -17.89 14.27 6.73
N GLY A 223 -18.23 13.81 7.95
CA GLY A 223 -19.52 13.19 8.26
C GLY A 223 -19.71 11.82 7.64
N THR A 224 -18.66 11.01 7.55
CA THR A 224 -18.77 9.58 7.22
C THR A 224 -19.30 8.80 8.44
N GLY A 225 -19.92 7.64 8.20
CA GLY A 225 -20.40 6.78 9.28
C GLY A 225 -19.27 6.18 10.13
N ILE A 226 -19.63 5.64 11.31
CA ILE A 226 -18.65 4.98 12.20
C ILE A 226 -17.92 3.82 11.51
N PRO A 227 -18.59 2.89 10.78
CA PRO A 227 -17.90 1.84 10.06
C PRO A 227 -16.95 2.37 8.96
N GLN A 228 -17.36 3.44 8.26
CA GLN A 228 -16.57 4.04 7.18
C GLN A 228 -15.30 4.71 7.69
N LYS A 229 -15.38 5.51 8.77
CA LYS A 229 -14.18 6.14 9.32
C LYS A 229 -13.16 5.14 9.87
N LYS A 230 -13.60 4.00 10.42
CA LYS A 230 -12.72 2.90 10.81
C LYS A 230 -12.03 2.27 9.61
N CYS A 231 -12.79 2.03 8.53
CA CYS A 231 -12.27 1.53 7.27
C CYS A 231 -11.21 2.48 6.70
N ILE A 232 -11.52 3.77 6.57
CA ILE A 232 -10.64 4.78 5.98
C ILE A 232 -9.34 4.91 6.79
N ALA A 233 -9.40 4.88 8.11
CA ALA A 233 -8.21 4.90 8.97
C ALA A 233 -7.32 3.67 8.74
N ILE A 234 -7.90 2.47 8.64
CA ILE A 234 -7.16 1.23 8.38
C ILE A 234 -6.56 1.24 6.97
N GLU A 235 -7.33 1.65 5.95
CA GLU A 235 -6.82 1.74 4.56
C GLU A 235 -5.63 2.69 4.44
N CYS A 236 -5.67 3.84 5.13
CA CYS A 236 -4.54 4.78 5.14
C CYS A 236 -3.35 4.30 5.99
N GLY A 237 -3.56 3.37 6.90
CA GLY A 237 -2.49 2.77 7.72
C GLY A 237 -1.82 1.56 7.06
N LEU A 238 -2.53 0.81 6.23
CA LEU A 238 -2.00 -0.41 5.61
C LEU A 238 -1.65 -0.18 4.14
N GLN A 239 -0.36 -0.21 3.83
CA GLN A 239 0.14 -0.02 2.49
C GLN A 239 0.65 -1.33 1.86
N ASN A 240 0.72 -1.38 0.54
CA ASN A 240 1.26 -2.52 -0.19
C ASN A 240 2.80 -2.53 -0.16
N GLY A 241 3.36 -3.15 0.89
CA GLY A 241 4.81 -3.26 1.07
C GLY A 241 5.51 -4.00 -0.06
N THR A 242 4.86 -5.02 -0.66
CA THR A 242 5.45 -5.75 -1.81
C THR A 242 5.60 -4.84 -3.02
N LEU A 243 4.59 -4.01 -3.31
CA LEU A 243 4.67 -3.02 -4.38
C LEU A 243 5.76 -1.98 -4.08
N ALA A 244 5.85 -1.51 -2.84
CA ALA A 244 6.89 -0.55 -2.45
C ALA A 244 8.31 -1.14 -2.63
N ILE A 245 8.53 -2.39 -2.21
CA ILE A 245 9.80 -3.10 -2.43
C ILE A 245 10.06 -3.28 -3.93
N PHE A 246 9.04 -3.65 -4.71
CA PHE A 246 9.17 -3.78 -6.17
C PHE A 246 9.58 -2.45 -6.83
N VAL A 247 8.89 -1.37 -6.51
CA VAL A 247 9.20 -0.03 -7.04
C VAL A 247 10.61 0.41 -6.64
N GLY A 248 10.95 0.30 -5.35
CA GLY A 248 12.27 0.66 -4.85
C GLY A 248 13.40 -0.16 -5.47
N THR A 249 13.17 -1.46 -5.70
CA THR A 249 14.18 -2.34 -6.31
C THR A 249 14.32 -2.10 -7.80
N THR A 250 13.20 -2.08 -8.54
CA THR A 250 13.22 -2.08 -10.01
C THR A 250 13.55 -0.71 -10.57
N LEU A 251 13.11 0.36 -9.92
CA LEU A 251 13.23 1.72 -10.44
C LEU A 251 14.36 2.52 -9.79
N PHE A 252 14.70 2.20 -8.55
CA PHE A 252 15.74 2.91 -7.79
C PHE A 252 16.97 2.03 -7.46
N GLY A 253 16.99 0.77 -7.90
CA GLY A 253 18.14 -0.12 -7.72
C GLY A 253 18.23 -0.80 -6.35
N GLY A 254 17.20 -0.71 -5.51
CA GLY A 254 17.19 -1.33 -4.18
C GLY A 254 17.97 -0.52 -3.14
N GLY A 255 18.72 -1.19 -2.26
CA GLY A 255 19.49 -0.52 -1.21
C GLY A 255 18.61 0.28 -0.24
N ALA A 256 19.04 1.47 0.14
CA ALA A 256 18.34 2.32 1.08
C ALA A 256 16.91 2.70 0.65
N PHE A 257 16.58 2.64 -0.63
CA PHE A 257 15.24 2.97 -1.14
C PHE A 257 14.16 1.98 -0.73
N ILE A 258 14.50 0.72 -0.44
CA ILE A 258 13.54 -0.31 -0.03
C ILE A 258 13.42 -0.45 1.49
N ILE A 259 14.37 0.09 2.23
CA ILE A 259 14.45 -0.06 3.69
C ILE A 259 13.18 0.42 4.40
N PRO A 260 12.62 1.61 4.13
CA PRO A 260 11.42 2.07 4.84
C PRO A 260 10.19 1.16 4.65
N ALA A 261 10.10 0.43 3.55
CA ALA A 261 9.01 -0.51 3.30
C ALA A 261 9.03 -1.70 4.28
N ALA A 262 10.20 -2.11 4.76
CA ALA A 262 10.33 -3.26 5.66
C ALA A 262 9.78 -2.97 7.07
N PRO A 263 10.27 -1.96 7.84
CA PRO A 263 9.69 -1.64 9.14
C PRO A 263 8.23 -1.21 9.03
N TYR A 264 7.86 -0.42 7.99
CA TYR A 264 6.48 -0.04 7.80
C TYR A 264 5.56 -1.26 7.67
N SER A 265 5.97 -2.26 6.88
CA SER A 265 5.21 -3.49 6.67
C SER A 265 4.99 -4.31 7.95
N LEU A 266 5.87 -4.20 8.93
CA LEU A 266 5.70 -4.82 10.24
C LEU A 266 4.86 -3.95 11.18
N ILE A 267 5.18 -2.66 11.24
CA ILE A 267 4.52 -1.66 12.09
C ILE A 267 3.04 -1.56 11.77
N MET A 268 2.66 -1.53 10.50
CA MET A 268 1.28 -1.36 10.08
C MET A 268 0.32 -2.43 10.63
N PHE A 269 0.78 -3.66 10.81
CA PHE A 269 -0.04 -4.72 11.42
C PHE A 269 -0.21 -4.51 12.92
N VAL A 270 0.86 -4.15 13.62
CA VAL A 270 0.83 -3.91 15.08
C VAL A 270 -0.09 -2.72 15.40
N THR A 271 0.12 -1.59 14.73
CA THR A 271 -0.67 -0.37 14.94
C THR A 271 -2.14 -0.57 14.58
N SER A 272 -2.42 -1.28 13.48
CA SER A 272 -3.79 -1.59 13.09
C SER A 272 -4.48 -2.54 14.06
N LEU A 273 -3.79 -3.53 14.62
CA LEU A 273 -4.35 -4.41 15.66
C LEU A 273 -4.64 -3.63 16.94
N VAL A 274 -3.73 -2.73 17.34
CA VAL A 274 -3.95 -1.81 18.46
C VAL A 274 -5.16 -0.92 18.20
N PHE A 275 -5.25 -0.33 17.01
CA PHE A 275 -6.41 0.48 16.62
C PHE A 275 -7.71 -0.33 16.67
N VAL A 276 -7.72 -1.55 16.09
CA VAL A 276 -8.88 -2.46 16.14
C VAL A 276 -9.33 -2.72 17.59
N PHE A 277 -8.38 -2.96 18.48
CA PHE A 277 -8.68 -3.19 19.90
C PHE A 277 -9.39 -2.00 20.54
N PHE A 278 -8.92 -0.77 20.28
CA PHE A 278 -9.54 0.44 20.82
C PHE A 278 -10.94 0.71 20.22
N VAL A 279 -11.07 0.64 18.88
CA VAL A 279 -12.33 1.00 18.24
C VAL A 279 -13.45 -0.04 18.41
N ARG A 280 -13.10 -1.29 18.75
CA ARG A 280 -14.12 -2.31 19.11
C ARG A 280 -14.79 -2.03 20.45
N LYS A 281 -14.05 -1.49 21.43
CA LYS A 281 -14.60 -1.14 22.75
C LYS A 281 -15.60 0.00 22.67
N THR A 282 -15.39 0.97 21.81
CA THR A 282 -16.23 2.17 21.69
C THR A 282 -17.64 1.89 21.11
N ASN A 283 -17.89 0.70 20.59
CA ASN A 283 -19.22 0.31 20.07
C ASN A 283 -20.13 -0.36 21.12
N ASN A 284 -19.69 -0.51 22.34
CA ASN A 284 -20.46 -1.13 23.43
C ASN A 284 -20.97 -0.11 24.45
N SER A 285 -20.88 1.19 24.14
CA SER A 285 -21.42 2.30 24.96
C SER A 285 -22.47 3.10 24.21
#